data_70eaac20b542ca44da75801522e152aa
#
_entry.id   70eaac20b542ca44da75801522e152aa
#
_cell.length_a   1.000
_cell.length_b   1.000
_cell.length_c   1.000
_cell.angle_alpha   90.00
_cell.angle_beta   90.00
_cell.angle_gamma   90.00
#
_symmetry.space_group_name_H-M   'P 1'
#
loop_
_entity.id
_entity.type
_entity.pdbx_description
1 polymer ?
#
loop_
_entity_poly.entity_id
_entity_poly.type
_entity_poly.pdbx_seq_one_letter_code
_entity_poly.pdbx_strand_id
1 'polypeptide(L)'
;MAPWKAARAGDHFDEIDTPALILNMDAFERNLGLLQNALSGSKVRLRPHAKSHKCPDIALRQIAAGAVGICCQKVSEAAVFVAAGVKDILITNQVVGEKKVAHALDLAEQARIGVLVDHEDQVAAFAQASSARKIKIDVYIEVDVGMGRCGATSIEQVVALARLIDQAPYLHFMGLQCYHGSAQHYRLPQERQDAIA
;
A
#
# COMPACT_ATOMS: atom_id res chain seq x y z
N MET A 1 -15.58 -34.65 18.97
CA MET A 1 -15.48 -34.01 17.67
C MET A 1 -14.03 -34.00 17.27
N ALA A 2 -13.68 -34.52 16.09
CA ALA A 2 -12.34 -34.35 15.54
C ALA A 2 -12.11 -32.82 15.35
N PRO A 3 -10.94 -32.29 15.72
CA PRO A 3 -10.67 -30.86 15.50
C PRO A 3 -10.69 -30.57 14.00
N TRP A 4 -11.27 -29.44 13.63
CA TRP A 4 -11.24 -28.95 12.25
C TRP A 4 -9.79 -28.99 11.71
N LYS A 5 -9.59 -29.59 10.56
CA LYS A 5 -8.26 -29.74 9.96
C LYS A 5 -8.11 -28.78 8.79
N ALA A 6 -7.19 -27.83 8.88
CA ALA A 6 -6.83 -26.98 7.75
C ALA A 6 -6.24 -27.82 6.62
N ALA A 7 -6.50 -27.41 5.37
CA ALA A 7 -5.89 -28.00 4.18
C ALA A 7 -4.36 -27.99 4.25
N ARG A 8 -3.72 -29.01 3.74
CA ARG A 8 -2.26 -29.17 3.72
C ARG A 8 -1.77 -29.41 2.30
N ALA A 9 -0.51 -29.13 2.07
CA ALA A 9 0.13 -29.48 0.81
C ALA A 9 0.05 -30.99 0.57
N GLY A 10 -0.51 -31.37 -0.58
CA GLY A 10 -0.74 -32.77 -0.96
C GLY A 10 -2.16 -33.29 -0.75
N ASP A 11 -3.02 -32.56 -0.04
CA ASP A 11 -4.43 -32.89 0.06
C ASP A 11 -5.10 -32.76 -1.33
N HIS A 12 -5.97 -33.69 -1.68
CA HIS A 12 -6.76 -33.60 -2.90
C HIS A 12 -7.83 -32.51 -2.77
N PHE A 13 -8.20 -31.91 -3.89
CA PHE A 13 -9.18 -30.78 -3.92
C PHE A 13 -10.50 -31.16 -3.20
N ASP A 14 -10.98 -32.38 -3.37
CA ASP A 14 -12.24 -32.84 -2.76
C ASP A 14 -12.13 -33.11 -1.23
N GLU A 15 -10.91 -33.11 -0.68
CA GLU A 15 -10.66 -33.29 0.75
C GLU A 15 -10.61 -31.96 1.51
N ILE A 16 -10.65 -30.81 0.77
CA ILE A 16 -10.61 -29.48 1.36
C ILE A 16 -11.99 -29.10 1.89
N ASP A 17 -12.06 -28.81 3.18
CA ASP A 17 -13.30 -28.38 3.82
C ASP A 17 -13.75 -27.00 3.30
N THR A 18 -15.06 -26.78 3.27
CA THR A 18 -15.69 -25.58 2.71
C THR A 18 -16.38 -24.74 3.78
N PRO A 19 -16.38 -23.40 3.63
CA PRO A 19 -15.90 -22.59 2.48
C PRO A 19 -14.38 -22.44 2.48
N ALA A 20 -13.74 -22.54 1.30
CA ALA A 20 -12.31 -22.33 1.10
C ALA A 20 -12.05 -21.44 -0.12
N LEU A 21 -10.99 -20.61 -0.05
CA LEU A 21 -10.48 -19.86 -1.19
C LEU A 21 -9.41 -20.69 -1.88
N ILE A 22 -9.62 -20.96 -3.16
CA ILE A 22 -8.69 -21.73 -3.99
C ILE A 22 -8.01 -20.79 -5.00
N LEU A 23 -6.69 -20.83 -5.03
CA LEU A 23 -5.89 -20.09 -6.00
C LEU A 23 -5.44 -21.02 -7.13
N ASN A 24 -5.89 -20.75 -8.35
CA ASN A 24 -5.35 -21.42 -9.53
C ASN A 24 -3.96 -20.87 -9.83
N MET A 25 -2.92 -21.65 -9.57
CA MET A 25 -1.53 -21.20 -9.67
C MET A 25 -1.11 -20.87 -11.10
N ASP A 26 -1.57 -21.63 -12.11
CA ASP A 26 -1.23 -21.36 -13.51
C ASP A 26 -1.82 -20.02 -13.99
N ALA A 27 -3.06 -19.73 -13.58
CA ALA A 27 -3.70 -18.45 -13.86
C ALA A 27 -3.00 -17.30 -13.12
N PHE A 28 -2.61 -17.54 -11.88
CA PHE A 28 -1.91 -16.55 -11.06
C PHE A 28 -0.55 -16.17 -11.67
N GLU A 29 0.28 -17.14 -12.01
CA GLU A 29 1.60 -16.90 -12.62
C GLU A 29 1.49 -16.23 -14.00
N ARG A 30 0.51 -16.63 -14.83
CA ARG A 30 0.26 -15.94 -16.11
C ARG A 30 -0.11 -14.46 -15.88
N ASN A 31 -0.98 -14.17 -14.92
CA ASN A 31 -1.42 -12.79 -14.63
C ASN A 31 -0.28 -11.93 -14.07
N LEU A 32 0.58 -12.49 -13.23
CA LEU A 32 1.81 -11.82 -12.78
C LEU A 32 2.70 -11.44 -13.96
N GLY A 33 2.96 -12.41 -14.84
CA GLY A 33 3.79 -12.19 -16.03
C GLY A 33 3.22 -11.16 -17.01
N LEU A 34 1.92 -11.15 -17.22
CA LEU A 34 1.26 -10.17 -18.11
C LEU A 34 1.48 -8.73 -17.65
N LEU A 35 1.28 -8.45 -16.38
CA LEU A 35 1.44 -7.08 -15.85
C LEU A 35 2.92 -6.66 -15.85
N GLN A 36 3.81 -7.56 -15.48
CA GLN A 36 5.25 -7.33 -15.51
C GLN A 36 5.73 -6.98 -16.93
N ASN A 37 5.31 -7.78 -17.92
CA ASN A 37 5.68 -7.58 -19.33
C ASN A 37 5.11 -6.27 -19.87
N ALA A 38 3.89 -5.88 -19.50
CA ALA A 38 3.28 -4.62 -19.92
C ALA A 38 4.06 -3.38 -19.42
N LEU A 39 4.78 -3.49 -18.31
CA LEU A 39 5.61 -2.42 -17.75
C LEU A 39 7.09 -2.50 -18.19
N SER A 40 7.47 -3.58 -18.85
CA SER A 40 8.85 -3.80 -19.31
C SER A 40 9.30 -2.69 -20.26
N GLY A 41 10.49 -2.16 -20.01
CA GLY A 41 11.06 -1.05 -20.79
C GLY A 41 10.51 0.34 -20.43
N SER A 42 9.51 0.44 -19.55
CA SER A 42 9.03 1.71 -19.02
C SER A 42 9.80 2.13 -17.76
N LYS A 43 9.68 3.43 -17.38
CA LYS A 43 10.19 3.93 -16.09
C LYS A 43 9.20 3.70 -14.94
N VAL A 44 8.01 3.18 -15.25
CA VAL A 44 6.96 2.90 -14.26
C VAL A 44 7.31 1.65 -13.47
N ARG A 45 7.15 1.71 -12.16
CA ARG A 45 7.39 0.59 -11.25
C ARG A 45 6.09 0.15 -10.59
N LEU A 46 5.90 -1.15 -10.45
CA LEU A 46 4.70 -1.73 -9.87
C LEU A 46 4.83 -1.82 -8.34
N ARG A 47 3.76 -1.39 -7.65
CA ARG A 47 3.55 -1.58 -6.22
C ARG A 47 2.13 -2.10 -6.00
N PRO A 48 1.91 -3.44 -5.98
CA PRO A 48 0.58 -4.02 -5.87
C PRO A 48 -0.07 -3.72 -4.52
N HIS A 49 -1.40 -3.62 -4.52
CA HIS A 49 -2.15 -3.40 -3.28
C HIS A 49 -2.59 -4.72 -2.64
N ALA A 50 -2.01 -5.05 -1.50
CA ALA A 50 -2.23 -6.31 -0.80
C ALA A 50 -3.58 -6.41 -0.06
N LYS A 51 -4.37 -5.32 0.03
CA LYS A 51 -5.69 -5.34 0.69
C LYS A 51 -6.68 -6.33 0.07
N SER A 52 -6.49 -6.68 -1.20
CA SER A 52 -7.38 -7.59 -1.91
C SER A 52 -7.16 -9.06 -1.53
N HIS A 53 -5.92 -9.48 -1.33
CA HIS A 53 -5.59 -10.88 -1.03
C HIS A 53 -5.15 -11.11 0.42
N LYS A 54 -4.55 -10.12 1.10
CA LYS A 54 -4.07 -10.18 2.49
C LYS A 54 -3.17 -11.40 2.79
N CYS A 55 -2.45 -11.88 1.79
CA CYS A 55 -1.63 -13.08 1.84
C CYS A 55 -0.15 -12.72 1.64
N PRO A 56 0.72 -12.98 2.62
CA PRO A 56 2.15 -12.69 2.50
C PRO A 56 2.82 -13.46 1.35
N ASP A 57 2.45 -14.73 1.13
CA ASP A 57 3.05 -15.54 0.06
C ASP A 57 2.79 -14.95 -1.33
N ILE A 58 1.57 -14.42 -1.55
CA ILE A 58 1.23 -13.71 -2.80
C ILE A 58 2.09 -12.45 -2.92
N ALA A 59 2.20 -11.66 -1.85
CA ALA A 59 3.01 -10.42 -1.86
C ALA A 59 4.48 -10.71 -2.16
N LEU A 60 5.06 -11.73 -1.54
CA LEU A 60 6.44 -12.13 -1.78
C LEU A 60 6.66 -12.61 -3.22
N ARG A 61 5.70 -13.31 -3.82
CA ARG A 61 5.76 -13.67 -5.25
C ARG A 61 5.67 -12.46 -6.16
N GLN A 62 4.81 -11.48 -5.84
CA GLN A 62 4.72 -10.22 -6.57
C GLN A 62 6.05 -9.44 -6.52
N ILE A 63 6.71 -9.42 -5.36
CA ILE A 63 8.03 -8.78 -5.19
C ILE A 63 9.10 -9.55 -5.96
N ALA A 64 9.12 -10.87 -5.88
CA ALA A 64 10.03 -11.72 -6.64
C ALA A 64 9.85 -11.54 -8.16
N ALA A 65 8.63 -11.25 -8.61
CA ALA A 65 8.32 -10.91 -9.99
C ALA A 65 8.68 -9.46 -10.37
N GLY A 66 9.27 -8.64 -9.47
CA GLY A 66 9.82 -7.30 -9.76
C GLY A 66 8.99 -6.14 -9.24
N ALA A 67 7.97 -6.38 -8.41
CA ALA A 67 7.32 -5.30 -7.68
C ALA A 67 8.30 -4.66 -6.68
N VAL A 68 8.27 -3.32 -6.56
CA VAL A 68 9.20 -2.59 -5.68
C VAL A 68 8.86 -2.71 -4.20
N GLY A 69 7.71 -3.27 -3.88
CA GLY A 69 7.13 -3.44 -2.57
C GLY A 69 5.62 -3.60 -2.72
N ILE A 70 4.87 -3.41 -1.65
CA ILE A 70 3.41 -3.53 -1.66
C ILE A 70 2.73 -2.31 -1.07
N CYS A 71 1.43 -2.13 -1.37
CA CYS A 71 0.56 -1.22 -0.65
C CYS A 71 -0.31 -1.98 0.36
N CYS A 72 -0.51 -1.40 1.54
CA CYS A 72 -1.47 -1.87 2.54
C CYS A 72 -2.51 -0.79 2.84
N GLN A 73 -3.69 -1.19 3.31
CA GLN A 73 -4.74 -0.25 3.70
C GLN A 73 -4.59 0.23 5.14
N LYS A 74 -4.05 -0.60 6.03
CA LYS A 74 -3.97 -0.34 7.47
C LYS A 74 -2.58 -0.66 8.01
N VAL A 75 -2.20 0.02 9.09
CA VAL A 75 -0.97 -0.29 9.84
C VAL A 75 -0.95 -1.75 10.30
N SER A 76 -2.10 -2.28 10.78
CA SER A 76 -2.21 -3.67 11.21
C SER A 76 -2.08 -4.69 10.05
N GLU A 77 -2.47 -4.34 8.84
CA GLU A 77 -2.17 -5.17 7.66
C GLU A 77 -0.66 -5.15 7.37
N ALA A 78 -0.04 -3.96 7.39
CA ALA A 78 1.39 -3.82 7.17
C ALA A 78 2.22 -4.65 8.16
N ALA A 79 1.80 -4.73 9.43
CA ALA A 79 2.47 -5.53 10.46
C ALA A 79 2.59 -7.02 10.08
N VAL A 80 1.54 -7.60 9.50
CA VAL A 80 1.55 -9.00 9.03
C VAL A 80 2.59 -9.21 7.93
N PHE A 81 2.68 -8.28 6.99
CA PHE A 81 3.62 -8.36 5.88
C PHE A 81 5.07 -8.10 6.32
N VAL A 82 5.30 -7.16 7.25
CA VAL A 82 6.63 -6.93 7.85
C VAL A 82 7.11 -8.19 8.57
N ALA A 83 6.25 -8.82 9.38
CA ALA A 83 6.55 -10.06 10.08
C ALA A 83 6.87 -11.22 9.11
N ALA A 84 6.28 -11.22 7.91
CA ALA A 84 6.57 -12.17 6.84
C ALA A 84 7.82 -11.81 6.00
N GLY A 85 8.52 -10.72 6.31
CA GLY A 85 9.77 -10.34 5.66
C GLY A 85 9.66 -9.34 4.51
N VAL A 86 8.48 -8.77 4.25
CA VAL A 86 8.34 -7.69 3.25
C VAL A 86 9.06 -6.43 3.75
N LYS A 87 9.94 -5.86 2.91
CA LYS A 87 10.86 -4.77 3.30
C LYS A 87 10.47 -3.39 2.82
N ASP A 88 9.48 -3.24 1.95
CA ASP A 88 9.03 -1.94 1.44
C ASP A 88 7.50 -1.92 1.34
N ILE A 89 6.85 -1.11 2.19
CA ILE A 89 5.39 -1.06 2.31
C ILE A 89 4.93 0.40 2.32
N LEU A 90 3.96 0.72 1.47
CA LEU A 90 3.23 1.99 1.51
C LEU A 90 1.83 1.76 2.09
N ILE A 91 1.54 2.44 3.20
CA ILE A 91 0.21 2.44 3.82
C ILE A 91 -0.62 3.51 3.11
N THR A 92 -1.49 3.09 2.20
CA THR A 92 -2.28 3.98 1.32
C THR A 92 -3.60 4.39 1.96
N ASN A 93 -3.53 4.88 3.18
CA ASN A 93 -4.64 5.45 3.92
C ASN A 93 -4.11 6.41 4.98
N GLN A 94 -4.93 7.37 5.39
CA GLN A 94 -4.57 8.31 6.44
C GLN A 94 -4.42 7.58 7.78
N VAL A 95 -3.26 7.76 8.40
CA VAL A 95 -2.97 7.19 9.71
C VAL A 95 -3.21 8.27 10.76
N VAL A 96 -4.30 8.14 11.52
CA VAL A 96 -4.71 9.11 12.52
C VAL A 96 -4.79 8.45 13.90
N GLY A 97 -4.30 9.14 14.90
CA GLY A 97 -4.29 8.72 16.30
C GLY A 97 -2.93 8.17 16.73
N GLU A 98 -2.55 8.58 17.93
CA GLU A 98 -1.23 8.36 18.51
C GLU A 98 -0.76 6.89 18.48
N LYS A 99 -1.65 5.96 18.85
CA LYS A 99 -1.33 4.52 18.86
C LYS A 99 -0.98 3.98 17.48
N LYS A 100 -1.68 4.46 16.43
CA LYS A 100 -1.41 4.00 15.07
C LYS A 100 -0.14 4.61 14.50
N VAL A 101 0.13 5.89 14.82
CA VAL A 101 1.38 6.56 14.47
C VAL A 101 2.56 5.85 15.14
N ALA A 102 2.48 5.56 16.44
CA ALA A 102 3.50 4.81 17.16
C ALA A 102 3.75 3.43 16.50
N HIS A 103 2.68 2.69 16.22
CA HIS A 103 2.79 1.37 15.58
C HIS A 103 3.38 1.47 14.16
N ALA A 104 3.06 2.49 13.37
CA ALA A 104 3.71 2.70 12.07
C ALA A 104 5.23 2.91 12.20
N LEU A 105 5.67 3.61 13.24
CA LEU A 105 7.09 3.79 13.55
C LEU A 105 7.74 2.49 14.04
N ASP A 106 7.04 1.64 14.84
CA ASP A 106 7.55 0.31 15.20
C ASP A 106 7.87 -0.54 13.95
N LEU A 107 7.02 -0.44 12.93
CA LEU A 107 7.25 -1.12 11.65
C LEU A 107 8.40 -0.48 10.88
N ALA A 108 8.57 0.85 10.97
CA ALA A 108 9.64 1.57 10.29
C ALA A 108 11.05 1.23 10.83
N GLU A 109 11.16 0.64 12.01
CA GLU A 109 12.41 0.07 12.53
C GLU A 109 12.83 -1.23 11.82
N GLN A 110 11.89 -1.91 11.16
CA GLN A 110 12.10 -3.26 10.59
C GLN A 110 12.05 -3.27 9.07
N ALA A 111 11.32 -2.31 8.48
CA ALA A 111 11.08 -2.19 7.05
C ALA A 111 10.97 -0.73 6.64
N ARG A 112 11.12 -0.46 5.35
CA ARG A 112 10.81 0.85 4.79
C ARG A 112 9.30 1.05 4.77
N ILE A 113 8.80 1.99 5.56
CA ILE A 113 7.38 2.30 5.67
C ILE A 113 7.11 3.69 5.10
N GLY A 114 6.17 3.75 4.16
CA GLY A 114 5.58 4.98 3.66
C GLY A 114 4.17 5.17 4.21
N VAL A 115 3.79 6.41 4.47
CA VAL A 115 2.44 6.80 4.93
C VAL A 115 1.90 7.93 4.07
N LEU A 116 0.56 8.07 4.05
CA LEU A 116 -0.11 9.17 3.38
C LEU A 116 -0.54 10.24 4.40
N VAL A 117 -0.44 11.49 3.98
CA VAL A 117 -0.96 12.64 4.70
C VAL A 117 -1.74 13.54 3.74
N ASP A 118 -2.78 14.20 4.24
CA ASP A 118 -3.59 15.19 3.53
C ASP A 118 -3.99 16.38 4.44
N HIS A 119 -3.50 16.38 5.69
CA HIS A 119 -3.75 17.42 6.68
C HIS A 119 -2.51 17.70 7.52
N GLU A 120 -2.34 18.95 7.96
CA GLU A 120 -1.19 19.39 8.76
C GLU A 120 -1.06 18.68 10.11
N ASP A 121 -2.18 18.34 10.76
CA ASP A 121 -2.17 17.61 12.02
C ASP A 121 -1.52 16.23 11.90
N GLN A 122 -1.68 15.58 10.75
CA GLN A 122 -1.05 14.27 10.50
C GLN A 122 0.47 14.44 10.35
N VAL A 123 0.90 15.49 9.62
CA VAL A 123 2.33 15.81 9.49
C VAL A 123 2.92 16.10 10.87
N ALA A 124 2.25 16.93 11.68
CA ALA A 124 2.68 17.27 13.03
C ALA A 124 2.79 16.05 13.93
N ALA A 125 1.80 15.15 13.91
CA ALA A 125 1.80 13.92 14.70
C ALA A 125 2.97 13.00 14.34
N PHE A 126 3.23 12.79 13.04
CA PHE A 126 4.37 12.00 12.58
C PHE A 126 5.70 12.71 12.89
N ALA A 127 5.81 14.02 12.69
CA ALA A 127 7.02 14.77 12.96
C ALA A 127 7.40 14.69 14.45
N GLN A 128 6.43 14.87 15.36
CA GLN A 128 6.64 14.75 16.79
C GLN A 128 7.10 13.34 17.20
N ALA A 129 6.36 12.32 16.77
CA ALA A 129 6.63 10.94 17.15
C ALA A 129 7.95 10.42 16.56
N SER A 130 8.24 10.73 15.28
CA SER A 130 9.48 10.37 14.60
C SER A 130 10.69 11.02 15.24
N SER A 131 10.58 12.31 15.61
CA SER A 131 11.65 13.07 16.26
C SER A 131 11.98 12.52 17.65
N ALA A 132 10.95 12.21 18.43
CA ALA A 132 11.12 11.63 19.78
C ALA A 132 11.84 10.29 19.74
N ARG A 133 11.62 9.50 18.70
CA ARG A 133 12.19 8.14 18.53
C ARG A 133 13.43 8.12 17.63
N LYS A 134 13.73 9.20 16.91
CA LYS A 134 14.78 9.30 15.89
C LYS A 134 14.62 8.27 14.75
N ILE A 135 13.39 7.97 14.40
CA ILE A 135 13.02 7.00 13.35
C ILE A 135 12.60 7.77 12.09
N LYS A 136 13.20 7.44 10.96
CA LYS A 136 12.81 8.00 9.67
C LYS A 136 11.60 7.27 9.10
N ILE A 137 10.68 8.03 8.49
CA ILE A 137 9.52 7.49 7.79
C ILE A 137 9.29 8.23 6.47
N ASP A 138 8.92 7.50 5.43
CA ASP A 138 8.57 8.07 4.13
C ASP A 138 7.15 8.63 4.16
N VAL A 139 6.98 9.84 3.63
CA VAL A 139 5.69 10.54 3.63
C VAL A 139 5.31 10.94 2.21
N TYR A 140 4.10 10.59 1.81
CA TYR A 140 3.49 11.02 0.56
C TYR A 140 2.30 11.92 0.86
N ILE A 141 2.05 12.92 0.04
CA ILE A 141 0.84 13.75 0.13
C ILE A 141 -0.21 13.13 -0.78
N GLU A 142 -1.36 12.77 -0.23
CA GLU A 142 -2.51 12.37 -1.03
C GLU A 142 -3.20 13.60 -1.61
N VAL A 143 -3.48 13.56 -2.92
CA VAL A 143 -4.20 14.60 -3.66
C VAL A 143 -5.52 14.03 -4.14
N ASP A 144 -6.61 14.75 -3.91
CA ASP A 144 -7.90 14.39 -4.50
C ASP A 144 -7.90 14.76 -5.99
N VAL A 145 -7.90 13.73 -6.81
CA VAL A 145 -7.91 13.84 -8.29
C VAL A 145 -9.25 13.41 -8.87
N GLY A 146 -10.34 13.65 -8.13
CA GLY A 146 -11.70 13.38 -8.57
C GLY A 146 -12.38 12.19 -7.87
N MET A 147 -11.71 11.57 -6.87
CA MET A 147 -12.35 10.54 -6.05
C MET A 147 -13.35 11.12 -5.04
N GLY A 148 -13.13 12.35 -4.56
CA GLY A 148 -13.98 13.02 -3.59
C GLY A 148 -14.00 12.32 -2.23
N ARG A 149 -12.88 11.75 -1.79
CA ARG A 149 -12.79 10.97 -0.54
C ARG A 149 -11.79 11.56 0.44
N CYS A 150 -10.53 11.48 0.13
CA CYS A 150 -9.38 11.98 0.90
C CYS A 150 -8.45 12.69 -0.07
N GLY A 151 -7.52 13.47 0.49
CA GLY A 151 -6.50 14.15 -0.29
C GLY A 151 -6.63 15.68 -0.26
N ALA A 152 -5.51 16.34 -0.44
CA ALA A 152 -5.44 17.79 -0.62
C ALA A 152 -6.21 18.20 -1.88
N THR A 153 -6.98 19.28 -1.79
CA THR A 153 -7.88 19.73 -2.86
C THR A 153 -7.37 20.96 -3.61
N SER A 154 -6.23 21.52 -3.18
CA SER A 154 -5.60 22.67 -3.84
C SER A 154 -4.08 22.55 -3.89
N ILE A 155 -3.48 23.25 -4.84
CA ILE A 155 -2.01 23.34 -4.98
C ILE A 155 -1.39 23.97 -3.75
N GLU A 156 -2.02 25.01 -3.19
CA GLU A 156 -1.55 25.72 -2.01
C GLU A 156 -1.46 24.79 -0.80
N GLN A 157 -2.47 23.92 -0.62
CA GLN A 157 -2.49 22.90 0.44
C GLN A 157 -1.35 21.88 0.25
N VAL A 158 -1.15 21.39 -0.97
CA VAL A 158 -0.04 20.46 -1.29
C VAL A 158 1.31 21.10 -0.97
N VAL A 159 1.53 22.34 -1.39
CA VAL A 159 2.79 23.06 -1.16
C VAL A 159 3.00 23.32 0.33
N ALA A 160 1.95 23.69 1.08
CA ALA A 160 2.03 23.87 2.52
C ALA A 160 2.44 22.58 3.24
N LEU A 161 1.80 21.46 2.93
CA LEU A 161 2.12 20.14 3.49
C LEU A 161 3.55 19.72 3.13
N ALA A 162 3.98 19.91 1.88
CA ALA A 162 5.34 19.58 1.45
C ALA A 162 6.40 20.35 2.25
N ARG A 163 6.17 21.65 2.51
CA ARG A 163 7.06 22.48 3.33
C ARG A 163 7.13 22.00 4.78
N LEU A 164 5.99 21.61 5.36
CA LEU A 164 5.95 21.07 6.73
C LEU A 164 6.73 19.75 6.83
N ILE A 165 6.61 18.89 5.83
CA ILE A 165 7.34 17.62 5.78
C ILE A 165 8.85 17.88 5.64
N ASP A 166 9.25 18.79 4.75
CA ASP A 166 10.66 19.13 4.48
C ASP A 166 11.36 19.74 5.71
N GLN A 167 10.62 20.47 6.54
CA GLN A 167 11.12 21.05 7.79
C GLN A 167 11.29 20.02 8.91
N ALA A 168 10.70 18.84 8.81
CA ALA A 168 10.73 17.81 9.84
C ALA A 168 11.89 16.82 9.61
N PRO A 169 12.92 16.76 10.49
CA PRO A 169 14.20 16.09 10.19
C PRO A 169 14.10 14.57 10.01
N TYR A 170 13.01 13.96 10.46
CA TYR A 170 12.77 12.51 10.38
C TYR A 170 11.64 12.13 9.41
N LEU A 171 11.02 13.10 8.76
CA LEU A 171 10.09 12.85 7.67
C LEU A 171 10.81 12.98 6.33
N HIS A 172 10.56 12.03 5.44
CA HIS A 172 11.16 12.03 4.11
C HIS A 172 10.06 12.20 3.06
N PHE A 173 10.00 13.36 2.42
CA PHE A 173 9.02 13.63 1.36
C PHE A 173 9.33 12.80 0.12
N MET A 174 8.40 11.93 -0.27
CA MET A 174 8.59 10.98 -1.37
C MET A 174 7.84 11.35 -2.64
N GLY A 175 6.87 12.26 -2.54
CA GLY A 175 6.04 12.67 -3.67
C GLY A 175 4.56 12.67 -3.37
N LEU A 176 3.76 12.56 -4.42
CA LEU A 176 2.31 12.62 -4.37
C LEU A 176 1.69 11.24 -4.56
N GLN A 177 0.56 11.01 -3.89
CA GLN A 177 -0.33 9.88 -4.10
C GLN A 177 -1.62 10.39 -4.73
N CYS A 178 -1.98 9.87 -5.89
CA CYS A 178 -3.19 10.22 -6.61
C CYS A 178 -4.01 8.96 -6.86
N TYR A 179 -5.22 8.88 -6.29
CA TYR A 179 -6.10 7.73 -6.45
C TYR A 179 -7.46 8.14 -6.98
N HIS A 180 -7.79 7.63 -8.16
CA HIS A 180 -9.10 7.84 -8.79
C HIS A 180 -9.80 6.50 -9.03
N GLY A 181 -10.40 5.96 -7.97
CA GLY A 181 -11.01 4.63 -8.01
C GLY A 181 -12.17 4.49 -8.98
N SER A 182 -12.99 5.54 -9.18
CA SER A 182 -14.10 5.54 -10.13
C SER A 182 -13.62 5.45 -11.59
N ALA A 183 -12.43 5.95 -11.90
CA ALA A 183 -11.89 5.91 -13.27
C ALA A 183 -11.72 4.47 -13.82
N GLN A 184 -11.54 3.47 -12.95
CA GLN A 184 -11.45 2.06 -13.35
C GLN A 184 -12.78 1.47 -13.85
N HIS A 185 -13.91 2.11 -13.56
CA HIS A 185 -15.24 1.67 -13.99
C HIS A 185 -15.66 2.20 -15.35
N TYR A 186 -14.95 3.19 -15.90
CA TYR A 186 -15.20 3.68 -17.24
C TYR A 186 -14.83 2.61 -18.27
N ARG A 187 -15.76 2.34 -19.20
CA ARG A 187 -15.62 1.25 -20.18
C ARG A 187 -14.86 1.68 -21.42
N LEU A 188 -15.08 2.92 -21.86
CA LEU A 188 -14.44 3.46 -23.05
C LEU A 188 -13.10 4.14 -22.67
N PRO A 189 -12.05 3.94 -23.48
CA PRO A 189 -10.76 4.60 -23.26
C PRO A 189 -10.88 6.14 -23.20
N GLN A 190 -11.76 6.73 -24.02
CA GLN A 190 -11.97 8.19 -24.05
C GLN A 190 -12.57 8.67 -22.72
N GLU A 191 -13.61 8.02 -22.20
CA GLU A 191 -14.21 8.38 -20.90
C GLU A 191 -13.18 8.38 -19.76
N ARG A 192 -12.27 7.39 -19.81
CA ARG A 192 -11.18 7.30 -18.83
C ARG A 192 -10.18 8.43 -18.99
N GLN A 193 -9.82 8.74 -20.23
CA GLN A 193 -8.91 9.82 -20.56
C GLN A 193 -9.49 11.18 -20.12
N ASP A 194 -10.77 11.43 -20.40
CA ASP A 194 -11.46 12.65 -20.01
C ASP A 194 -11.56 12.81 -18.48
N ALA A 195 -11.67 11.69 -17.75
CA ALA A 195 -11.74 11.71 -16.29
C ALA A 195 -10.40 11.98 -15.58
N ILE A 196 -9.27 11.84 -16.27
CA ILE A 196 -7.92 12.02 -15.72
C ILE A 196 -7.18 13.23 -16.33
N ALA A 197 -7.80 13.89 -17.29
CA ALA A 197 -7.28 15.13 -17.90
C ALA A 197 -7.54 16.36 -17.01
#